data_84ab04fa06db668fee1820ca024a5549
#
_entry.id   84ab04fa06db668fee1820ca024a5549
#
_cell.length_a   1.000
_cell.length_b   1.000
_cell.length_c   1.000
_cell.angle_alpha   90.00
_cell.angle_beta   90.00
_cell.angle_gamma   90.00
#
_symmetry.space_group_name_H-M   'P 1'
#
loop_
_entity.id
_entity.type
_entity.pdbx_description
1 polymer ?
#
loop_
_entity_poly.entity_id
_entity_poly.type
_entity_poly.pdbx_seq_one_letter_code
_entity_poly.pdbx_strand_id
1 'polypeptide(L)'
;FKVIDKNSEASLVELRPITGRKHQLRKQLYAVGQPIFGDVKYKLSNSFKGINKNLMLHSYQIKFIAKDIRHTYTALLPDYFKKLLKTKRLRFLDF
;
A
#
# COMPACT_ATOMS: atom_id res chain seq x y z
N PHE A 1 -6.01 0.89 10.65
CA PHE A 1 -6.01 1.00 9.18
C PHE A 1 -7.37 1.49 8.68
N LYS A 2 -7.38 1.99 7.47
CA LYS A 2 -8.61 2.47 6.83
C LYS A 2 -8.71 1.88 5.42
N VAL A 3 -9.86 1.27 5.10
CA VAL A 3 -10.11 0.80 3.73
C VAL A 3 -10.57 2.00 2.90
N ILE A 4 -9.80 2.34 1.86
CA ILE A 4 -10.13 3.44 0.95
C ILE A 4 -11.14 2.97 -0.08
N ASP A 5 -10.91 1.80 -0.65
CA ASP A 5 -11.81 1.18 -1.64
C ASP A 5 -11.59 -0.32 -1.66
N LYS A 6 -12.60 -1.07 -2.01
CA LYS A 6 -12.49 -2.52 -2.09
C LYS A 6 -13.50 -3.12 -3.06
N ASN A 7 -13.17 -4.32 -3.55
CA ASN A 7 -14.09 -5.15 -4.33
C ASN A 7 -13.79 -6.63 -4.04
N SER A 8 -14.35 -7.54 -4.81
CA SER A 8 -14.16 -8.98 -4.58
C SER A 8 -12.73 -9.46 -4.81
N GLU A 9 -11.92 -8.72 -5.55
CA GLU A 9 -10.55 -9.13 -5.87
C GLU A 9 -9.50 -8.55 -4.93
N ALA A 10 -9.68 -7.29 -4.51
CA ALA A 10 -8.63 -6.57 -3.83
C ALA A 10 -9.17 -5.43 -2.97
N SER A 11 -8.33 -4.93 -2.09
CA SER A 11 -8.63 -3.77 -1.26
C SER A 11 -7.47 -2.78 -1.34
N LEU A 12 -7.81 -1.51 -1.40
CA LEU A 12 -6.85 -0.43 -1.25
C LEU A 12 -6.98 0.10 0.17
N VAL A 13 -5.91 0.00 0.95
CA VAL A 13 -5.94 0.41 2.36
C VAL A 13 -4.92 1.48 2.66
N GLU A 14 -5.28 2.37 3.56
CA GLU A 14 -4.37 3.34 4.15
C GLU A 14 -3.90 2.78 5.49
N LEU A 15 -2.59 2.74 5.69
CA LEU A 15 -1.98 2.30 6.92
C LEU A 15 -1.25 3.47 7.57
N ARG A 16 -1.41 3.61 8.88
CA ARG A 16 -0.74 4.65 9.66
C ARG A 16 0.10 3.98 10.74
N PRO A 17 1.29 3.50 10.38
CA PRO A 17 2.13 2.82 11.36
C PRO A 17 2.72 3.80 12.37
N ILE A 18 2.90 3.33 13.59
CA ILE A 18 3.58 4.11 14.63
C ILE A 18 5.07 4.20 14.32
N THR A 19 5.63 3.12 13.74
CA THR A 19 7.01 3.07 13.27
C THR A 19 7.01 3.03 11.75
N GLY A 20 7.93 3.71 11.09
CA GLY A 20 7.97 3.79 9.63
C GLY A 20 8.56 2.58 8.92
N ARG A 21 8.51 1.39 9.51
CA ARG A 21 9.15 0.21 8.93
C ARG A 21 8.23 -0.54 7.98
N LYS A 22 8.50 -0.43 6.68
CA LYS A 22 7.70 -1.10 5.64
C LYS A 22 7.68 -2.62 5.79
N HIS A 23 8.79 -3.23 6.23
CA HIS A 23 8.85 -4.68 6.44
C HIS A 23 7.84 -5.16 7.47
N GLN A 24 7.62 -4.39 8.51
CA GLN A 24 6.67 -4.74 9.56
C GLN A 24 5.25 -4.79 9.01
N LEU A 25 4.86 -3.83 8.19
CA LEU A 25 3.54 -3.83 7.54
C LEU A 25 3.36 -5.03 6.62
N ARG A 26 4.39 -5.37 5.86
CA ARG A 26 4.37 -6.55 4.98
C ARG A 26 4.13 -7.82 5.75
N LYS A 27 4.85 -8.01 6.86
CA LYS A 27 4.69 -9.17 7.73
C LYS A 27 3.30 -9.24 8.35
N GLN A 28 2.79 -8.12 8.84
CA GLN A 28 1.50 -8.06 9.48
C GLN A 28 0.37 -8.43 8.53
N LEU A 29 0.39 -7.90 7.32
CA LEU A 29 -0.63 -8.21 6.33
C LEU A 29 -0.55 -9.67 5.87
N TYR A 30 0.66 -10.19 5.70
CA TYR A 30 0.85 -11.61 5.39
C TYR A 30 0.29 -12.50 6.51
N ALA A 31 0.53 -12.13 7.76
CA ALA A 31 0.12 -12.93 8.92
C ALA A 31 -1.39 -13.07 9.03
N VAL A 32 -2.15 -12.08 8.56
CA VAL A 32 -3.63 -12.16 8.56
C VAL A 32 -4.19 -12.70 7.24
N GLY A 33 -3.34 -13.27 6.38
CA GLY A 33 -3.77 -13.86 5.13
C GLY A 33 -4.08 -12.87 4.02
N GLN A 34 -3.64 -11.62 4.16
CA GLN A 34 -3.90 -10.55 3.19
C GLN A 34 -2.58 -9.91 2.73
N PRO A 35 -1.69 -10.68 2.09
CA PRO A 35 -0.39 -10.14 1.67
C PRO A 35 -0.54 -9.03 0.63
N ILE A 36 0.46 -8.16 0.58
CA ILE A 36 0.49 -7.06 -0.37
C ILE A 36 0.76 -7.60 -1.78
N PHE A 37 0.06 -7.09 -2.78
CA PHE A 37 0.35 -7.42 -4.16
C PHE A 37 1.81 -7.11 -4.51
N GLY A 38 2.45 -8.03 -5.21
CA GLY A 38 3.84 -7.86 -5.63
C GLY A 38 4.88 -8.18 -4.57
N ASP A 39 4.46 -8.63 -3.40
CA ASP A 39 5.40 -9.01 -2.36
C ASP A 39 5.97 -10.39 -2.66
N VAL A 40 7.27 -10.44 -2.96
CA VAL A 40 7.94 -11.70 -3.30
C VAL A 40 8.41 -12.48 -2.09
N LYS A 41 8.47 -11.85 -0.94
CA LYS A 41 8.95 -12.48 0.31
C LYS A 41 7.78 -12.94 1.17
N TYR A 42 6.80 -12.09 1.38
CA TYR A 42 5.64 -12.38 2.21
C TYR A 42 4.44 -12.65 1.31
N LYS A 43 4.36 -13.86 0.79
CA LYS A 43 3.30 -14.25 -0.13
C LYS A 43 2.77 -15.64 0.24
N LEU A 44 1.48 -15.85 -0.03
CA LEU A 44 0.86 -17.16 0.12
C LEU A 44 1.32 -18.08 -1.01
N SER A 45 1.35 -19.39 -0.74
CA SER A 45 1.84 -20.39 -1.70
C SER A 45 1.08 -20.39 -3.03
N ASN A 46 -0.21 -20.03 -3.00
CA ASN A 46 -1.06 -19.96 -4.20
C ASN A 46 -1.28 -18.54 -4.68
N SER A 47 -0.50 -17.60 -4.17
CA SER A 47 -0.69 -16.22 -4.55
C SER A 47 -0.13 -15.97 -5.93
N PHE A 48 -0.69 -15.00 -6.52
CA PHE A 48 -0.47 -14.34 -7.78
C PHE A 48 0.91 -14.59 -8.39
N LYS A 49 0.94 -15.28 -9.50
CA LYS A 49 2.20 -15.58 -10.18
C LYS A 49 2.53 -14.52 -11.22
N GLY A 50 3.58 -13.74 -10.95
CA GLY A 50 4.35 -13.10 -12.00
C GLY A 50 3.76 -11.94 -12.78
N ILE A 51 2.55 -11.52 -12.53
CA ILE A 51 1.95 -10.44 -13.32
C ILE A 51 2.33 -9.07 -12.79
N ASN A 52 2.48 -8.94 -11.48
CA ASN A 52 2.89 -7.69 -10.87
C ASN A 52 4.26 -7.85 -10.22
N LYS A 53 5.27 -7.18 -10.80
CA LYS A 53 6.65 -7.23 -10.31
C LYS A 53 6.94 -6.17 -9.25
N ASN A 54 6.04 -5.25 -9.03
CA ASN A 54 6.24 -4.15 -8.11
C ASN A 54 5.48 -4.39 -6.81
N LEU A 55 6.14 -4.16 -5.69
CA LEU A 55 5.48 -4.19 -4.38
C LEU A 55 4.49 -3.03 -4.30
N MET A 56 3.23 -3.34 -4.09
CA MET A 56 2.17 -2.34 -4.04
C MET A 56 2.04 -1.72 -2.65
N LEU A 57 3.15 -1.20 -2.17
CA LEU A 57 3.23 -0.46 -0.91
C LEU A 57 3.93 0.85 -1.17
N HIS A 58 3.24 1.96 -0.92
CA HIS A 58 3.75 3.29 -1.19
C HIS A 58 3.68 4.15 0.07
N SER A 59 4.79 4.79 0.40
CA SER A 59 4.85 5.77 1.48
C SER A 59 4.28 7.09 0.94
N TYR A 60 2.99 7.30 1.17
CA TYR A 60 2.24 8.39 0.55
C TYR A 60 2.46 9.73 1.22
N GLN A 61 2.45 9.74 2.54
CA GLN A 61 2.49 11.01 3.27
C GLN A 61 3.27 10.89 4.56
N ILE A 62 4.05 11.92 4.87
CA ILE A 62 4.74 12.04 6.14
C ILE A 62 4.39 13.39 6.77
N LYS A 63 4.10 13.39 8.07
CA LYS A 63 3.82 14.58 8.84
C LYS A 63 4.74 14.61 10.05
N PHE A 64 5.32 15.76 10.29
CA PHE A 64 6.20 15.93 11.46
C PHE A 64 6.23 17.37 11.90
N ILE A 65 6.74 17.60 13.11
CA ILE A 65 6.92 18.94 13.67
C ILE A 65 8.42 19.19 13.84
N ALA A 66 8.90 20.28 13.26
CA ALA A 66 10.27 20.74 13.43
C ALA A 66 10.26 22.23 13.67
N LYS A 67 11.02 22.69 14.68
CA LYS A 67 11.08 24.12 15.07
C LYS A 67 9.66 24.70 15.29
N ASP A 68 8.79 23.95 15.93
CA ASP A 68 7.40 24.29 16.22
C ASP A 68 6.53 24.52 14.98
N ILE A 69 7.00 24.10 13.81
CA ILE A 69 6.25 24.19 12.55
C ILE A 69 5.85 22.81 12.12
N ARG A 70 4.60 22.65 11.74
CA ARG A 70 4.08 21.40 11.18
C ARG A 70 4.47 21.28 9.72
N HIS A 71 5.05 20.15 9.36
CA HIS A 71 5.43 19.84 7.99
C HIS A 71 4.62 18.64 7.50
N THR A 72 4.13 18.75 6.27
CA THR A 72 3.43 17.65 5.61
C THR A 72 3.98 17.51 4.20
N TYR A 73 4.46 16.32 3.87
CA TYR A 73 4.96 16.01 2.54
C TYR A 73 4.17 14.83 1.98
N THR A 74 3.70 14.99 0.75
CA THR A 74 2.91 13.97 0.07
C THR A 74 3.64 13.55 -1.20
N ALA A 75 3.86 12.23 -1.35
CA ALA A 75 4.45 11.66 -2.55
C ALA A 75 3.34 11.10 -3.44
N LEU A 76 3.23 11.61 -4.65
CA LEU A 76 2.23 11.12 -5.59
C LEU A 76 2.43 9.64 -5.88
N LEU A 77 1.34 8.95 -6.19
CA LEU A 77 1.41 7.52 -6.52
C LEU A 77 2.24 7.31 -7.78
N PRO A 78 3.16 6.32 -7.78
CA PRO A 78 3.88 5.96 -8.99
C PRO A 78 2.94 5.44 -10.08
N ASP A 79 3.37 5.53 -11.34
CA ASP A 79 2.55 5.08 -12.46
C ASP A 79 2.17 3.60 -12.37
N TYR A 80 3.08 2.74 -11.91
CA TYR A 80 2.77 1.32 -11.76
C TYR A 80 1.66 1.08 -10.73
N PHE A 81 1.61 1.91 -9.70
CA PHE A 81 0.57 1.82 -8.68
C PHE A 81 -0.78 2.25 -9.26
N LYS A 82 -0.80 3.36 -9.98
CA LYS A 82 -2.01 3.85 -10.65
C LYS A 82 -2.55 2.83 -11.64
N LYS A 83 -1.68 2.19 -12.41
CA LYS A 83 -2.07 1.16 -13.37
C LYS A 83 -2.76 -0.02 -12.69
N LEU A 84 -2.19 -0.49 -11.58
CA LEU A 84 -2.81 -1.61 -10.88
C LEU A 84 -4.15 -1.23 -10.30
N LEU A 85 -4.30 -0.03 -9.75
CA LEU A 85 -5.57 0.43 -9.24
C LEU A 85 -6.64 0.41 -10.33
N LYS A 86 -6.32 0.87 -11.53
CA LYS A 86 -7.25 0.82 -12.67
C LYS A 86 -7.58 -0.61 -13.05
N THR A 87 -6.57 -1.47 -13.14
CA THR A 87 -6.76 -2.88 -13.47
C THR A 87 -7.66 -3.58 -12.46
N LYS A 88 -7.51 -3.28 -11.20
CA LYS A 88 -8.30 -3.88 -10.11
C LYS A 88 -9.58 -3.11 -9.82
N ARG A 89 -9.88 -2.05 -10.57
CA ARG A 89 -11.07 -1.21 -10.41
C ARG A 89 -11.19 -0.60 -9.04
N LEU A 90 -10.07 -0.16 -8.50
CA LEU A 90 -9.99 0.54 -7.22
C LEU A 90 -9.79 2.02 -7.45
N ARG A 91 -10.43 2.84 -6.63
CA ARG A 91 -10.34 4.29 -6.74
C ARG A 91 -9.56 4.89 -5.58
N PHE A 92 -8.74 5.88 -5.89
CA PHE A 92 -8.07 6.71 -4.90
C PHE A 92 -8.04 8.14 -5.40
N LEU A 93 -8.70 9.05 -4.67
CA LEU A 93 -8.88 10.44 -5.06
C LEU A 93 -9.56 10.55 -6.43
N ASP A 94 -9.00 11.38 -7.34
CA ASP A 94 -9.65 11.71 -8.61
C ASP A 94 -9.12 10.92 -9.81
N PHE A 95 -8.61 9.76 -9.55
CA PHE A 95 -8.17 8.92 -10.67
C PHE A 95 -8.61 7.48 -10.55
#